data_b4098d508b01bba09b4fa34c59613aa3
#
_entry.id   b4098d508b01bba09b4fa34c59613aa3
#
_cell.length_a   1.000
_cell.length_b   1.000
_cell.length_c   1.000
_cell.angle_alpha   90.00
_cell.angle_beta   90.00
_cell.angle_gamma   90.00
#
_symmetry.space_group_name_H-M   'P 1'
#
loop_
_entity.id
_entity.type
_entity.pdbx_description
1 polymer ?
#
loop_
_entity_poly.entity_id
_entity_poly.type
_entity_poly.pdbx_seq_one_letter_code
_entity_poly.pdbx_strand_id
1 'polypeptide(L)'
;MKALVTSGKKSVAILDVAEPVLVAGEILVAPIYVGLCRTDIEVLNGNLDPDFTVFPLTLGHEWVGRVVAHGPGVSEPAIGTRIVVSGLIPCKTCFECIAGATNRCLTYSEIGFTRPGAAAELVAVPAFLAHSIADSVSMDTAVLAEPTAVVAQAFLKAPPKAGAKILIIGDGTIGLIAANLARTFSPSAVHMLGQKEGQKELAKKAGVDLFMTEPSQDRYDLIVEAAGSAERITGTIKQLVRGGTLLIIGYPGFGVMVPLMIDNVVNGDLSIFGAFASTAPAWEKAVSLMNSGELDLSYLVTHKFNFDNYEDAIEALESAPAPRGKVVLVIGNN
;
A
#
# COMPACT_ATOMS: atom_id res chain seq x y z
N MET A 1 15.36 -15.43 16.97
CA MET A 1 15.19 -15.16 15.53
C MET A 1 15.66 -13.76 15.19
N LYS A 2 16.11 -13.51 13.96
CA LYS A 2 16.48 -12.16 13.51
C LYS A 2 15.25 -11.35 13.10
N ALA A 3 15.26 -10.05 13.45
CA ALA A 3 14.22 -9.10 13.07
C ALA A 3 14.83 -7.71 12.83
N LEU A 4 14.30 -6.96 11.87
CA LEU A 4 14.66 -5.56 11.63
C LEU A 4 13.83 -4.66 12.54
N VAL A 5 14.47 -4.18 13.61
CA VAL A 5 13.80 -3.46 14.69
C VAL A 5 14.22 -2.00 14.69
N THR A 6 13.24 -1.11 14.90
CA THR A 6 13.46 0.30 15.14
C THR A 6 12.97 0.71 16.53
N SER A 7 13.70 1.61 17.17
CA SER A 7 13.24 2.33 18.36
C SER A 7 12.79 3.78 18.05
N GLY A 8 12.59 4.09 16.77
CA GLY A 8 12.36 5.45 16.27
C GLY A 8 13.65 6.27 16.18
N LYS A 9 13.53 7.56 15.83
CA LYS A 9 14.65 8.52 15.81
C LYS A 9 15.84 8.07 14.93
N LYS A 10 15.54 7.48 13.77
CA LYS A 10 16.52 6.94 12.81
C LYS A 10 17.37 5.78 13.34
N SER A 11 16.94 5.14 14.41
CA SER A 11 17.59 3.95 14.96
C SER A 11 16.92 2.70 14.41
N VAL A 12 17.61 1.94 13.57
CA VAL A 12 17.14 0.68 13.02
C VAL A 12 18.31 -0.32 12.95
N ALA A 13 18.08 -1.56 13.33
CA ALA A 13 19.08 -2.62 13.29
C ALA A 13 18.43 -4.00 13.21
N ILE A 14 19.15 -4.97 12.66
CA ILE A 14 18.80 -6.38 12.80
C ILE A 14 19.20 -6.83 14.20
N LEU A 15 18.23 -7.27 14.98
CA LEU A 15 18.41 -7.73 16.36
C LEU A 15 17.95 -9.19 16.49
N ASP A 16 18.55 -9.89 17.45
CA ASP A 16 18.06 -11.18 17.92
C ASP A 16 16.90 -10.94 18.89
N VAL A 17 15.70 -11.40 18.50
CA VAL A 17 14.48 -11.30 19.28
C VAL A 17 13.90 -12.69 19.58
N ALA A 18 13.03 -12.79 20.59
CA ALA A 18 12.31 -14.04 20.86
C ALA A 18 11.42 -14.41 19.69
N GLU A 19 11.27 -15.71 19.44
CA GLU A 19 10.28 -16.20 18.49
C GLU A 19 8.85 -15.90 18.96
N PRO A 20 7.92 -15.61 18.06
CA PRO A 20 6.52 -15.39 18.42
C PRO A 20 5.89 -16.62 19.06
N VAL A 21 5.18 -16.43 20.17
CA VAL A 21 4.36 -17.48 20.79
C VAL A 21 2.94 -17.35 20.24
N LEU A 22 2.46 -18.40 19.57
CA LEU A 22 1.14 -18.42 18.99
C LEU A 22 0.03 -18.49 20.04
N VAL A 23 -0.95 -17.61 19.90
CA VAL A 23 -2.20 -17.70 20.66
C VAL A 23 -3.31 -18.30 19.81
N ALA A 24 -4.46 -18.56 20.43
CA ALA A 24 -5.62 -19.13 19.72
C ALA A 24 -6.05 -18.23 18.55
N GLY A 25 -6.26 -18.82 17.37
CA GLY A 25 -6.66 -18.12 16.16
C GLY A 25 -5.53 -17.50 15.34
N GLU A 26 -4.26 -17.67 15.76
CA GLU A 26 -3.09 -17.18 15.02
C GLU A 26 -2.40 -18.30 14.22
N ILE A 27 -1.68 -17.88 13.19
CA ILE A 27 -0.73 -18.69 12.43
C ILE A 27 0.67 -18.09 12.52
N LEU A 28 1.69 -18.93 12.44
CA LEU A 28 3.07 -18.54 12.29
C LEU A 28 3.43 -18.55 10.82
N VAL A 29 4.05 -17.49 10.35
CA VAL A 29 4.42 -17.32 8.95
C VAL A 29 5.90 -17.01 8.86
N ALA A 30 6.58 -17.63 7.89
CA ALA A 30 7.93 -17.28 7.48
C ALA A 30 7.82 -16.29 6.29
N PRO A 31 8.12 -14.98 6.49
CA PRO A 31 8.16 -14.01 5.40
C PRO A 31 9.23 -14.38 4.39
N ILE A 32 8.91 -14.16 3.11
CA ILE A 32 9.84 -14.39 1.99
C ILE A 32 10.29 -13.05 1.44
N TYR A 33 9.34 -12.18 1.05
CA TYR A 33 9.59 -10.82 0.60
C TYR A 33 8.86 -9.83 1.49
N VAL A 34 9.55 -8.74 1.82
CA VAL A 34 8.98 -7.59 2.53
C VAL A 34 9.22 -6.34 1.70
N GLY A 35 8.14 -5.68 1.28
CA GLY A 35 8.18 -4.40 0.60
C GLY A 35 8.46 -3.27 1.58
N LEU A 36 9.33 -2.35 1.20
CA LEU A 36 9.54 -1.12 1.92
C LEU A 36 8.66 -0.01 1.33
N CYS A 37 8.05 0.77 2.21
CA CYS A 37 7.13 1.85 1.89
C CYS A 37 7.68 3.19 2.39
N ARG A 38 7.20 4.29 1.81
CA ARG A 38 7.50 5.63 2.33
C ARG A 38 7.11 5.76 3.81
N THR A 39 6.06 5.07 4.24
CA THR A 39 5.61 5.07 5.64
C THR A 39 6.67 4.48 6.59
N ASP A 40 7.47 3.50 6.16
CA ASP A 40 8.59 3.00 6.98
C ASP A 40 9.61 4.11 7.25
N ILE A 41 9.88 4.97 6.26
CA ILE A 41 10.75 6.15 6.45
C ILE A 41 10.13 7.15 7.42
N GLU A 42 8.81 7.37 7.36
CA GLU A 42 8.11 8.26 8.31
C GLU A 42 8.16 7.69 9.75
N VAL A 43 8.03 6.36 9.91
CA VAL A 43 8.25 5.66 11.19
C VAL A 43 9.68 5.88 11.70
N LEU A 44 10.69 5.66 10.85
CA LEU A 44 12.10 5.83 11.20
C LEU A 44 12.43 7.27 11.60
N ASN A 45 11.81 8.25 10.94
CA ASN A 45 12.02 9.67 11.22
C ASN A 45 11.18 10.19 12.40
N GLY A 46 10.21 9.41 12.89
CA GLY A 46 9.28 9.83 13.94
C GLY A 46 8.29 10.90 13.48
N ASN A 47 7.91 10.88 12.19
CA ASN A 47 7.02 11.87 11.55
C ASN A 47 5.55 11.41 11.51
N LEU A 48 5.24 10.19 11.98
CA LEU A 48 3.86 9.75 12.14
C LEU A 48 3.27 10.27 13.46
N ASP A 49 1.94 10.35 13.50
CA ASP A 49 1.23 10.57 14.75
C ASP A 49 1.65 9.48 15.76
N PRO A 50 2.07 9.85 16.99
CA PRO A 50 2.52 8.89 18.01
C PRO A 50 1.52 7.78 18.32
N ASP A 51 0.21 8.02 18.11
CA ASP A 51 -0.83 7.02 18.33
C ASP A 51 -0.82 5.86 17.32
N PHE A 52 -0.10 6.02 16.19
CA PHE A 52 0.00 5.00 15.14
C PHE A 52 1.19 4.05 15.29
N THR A 53 2.10 4.27 16.24
CA THR A 53 3.31 3.45 16.38
C THR A 53 3.62 3.11 17.83
N VAL A 54 4.08 1.88 18.07
CA VAL A 54 4.56 1.42 19.39
C VAL A 54 6.01 0.92 19.24
N PHE A 55 6.93 1.56 19.97
CA PHE A 55 8.34 1.20 19.96
C PHE A 55 8.75 0.36 21.19
N PRO A 56 9.76 -0.56 21.09
CA PRO A 56 10.46 -0.94 19.86
C PRO A 56 9.55 -1.69 18.87
N LEU A 57 9.75 -1.50 17.56
CA LEU A 57 8.91 -2.00 16.51
C LEU A 57 9.71 -2.79 15.49
N THR A 58 9.29 -4.01 15.17
CA THR A 58 9.72 -4.72 13.96
C THR A 58 8.99 -4.14 12.75
N LEU A 59 9.75 -3.69 11.75
CA LEU A 59 9.20 -3.12 10.51
C LEU A 59 8.53 -4.18 9.61
N GLY A 60 7.87 -3.72 8.55
CA GLY A 60 7.34 -4.54 7.47
C GLY A 60 5.84 -4.80 7.56
N HIS A 61 5.07 -4.01 6.82
CA HIS A 61 3.62 -4.10 6.72
C HIS A 61 3.14 -4.59 5.33
N GLU A 62 4.03 -4.58 4.32
CA GLU A 62 3.78 -5.08 2.97
C GLU A 62 4.62 -6.34 2.74
N TRP A 63 4.02 -7.52 2.64
CA TRP A 63 4.82 -8.75 2.58
C TRP A 63 4.07 -9.96 2.04
N VAL A 64 4.83 -10.98 1.64
CA VAL A 64 4.37 -12.31 1.28
C VAL A 64 5.23 -13.34 2.01
N GLY A 65 4.59 -14.43 2.47
CA GLY A 65 5.29 -15.49 3.21
C GLY A 65 4.60 -16.84 3.09
N ARG A 66 5.12 -17.84 3.82
CA ARG A 66 4.54 -19.19 3.92
C ARG A 66 4.09 -19.47 5.34
N VAL A 67 2.94 -20.10 5.47
CA VAL A 67 2.46 -20.64 6.76
C VAL A 67 3.38 -21.77 7.20
N VAL A 68 3.93 -21.70 8.43
CA VAL A 68 4.84 -22.70 8.98
C VAL A 68 4.26 -23.44 10.21
N ALA A 69 3.33 -22.81 10.93
CA ALA A 69 2.64 -23.46 12.05
C ALA A 69 1.27 -22.85 12.30
N HIS A 70 0.41 -23.60 12.99
CA HIS A 70 -0.90 -23.17 13.46
C HIS A 70 -0.92 -23.03 14.98
N GLY A 71 -1.54 -21.97 15.46
CA GLY A 71 -1.93 -21.84 16.86
C GLY A 71 -3.19 -22.65 17.18
N PRO A 72 -3.57 -22.70 18.46
CA PRO A 72 -4.75 -23.43 18.89
C PRO A 72 -6.02 -23.01 18.13
N GLY A 73 -6.79 -24.01 17.64
CA GLY A 73 -8.07 -23.78 16.96
C GLY A 73 -7.97 -23.34 15.50
N VAL A 74 -6.78 -23.38 14.89
CA VAL A 74 -6.55 -23.04 13.48
C VAL A 74 -6.21 -24.30 12.69
N SER A 75 -6.79 -24.44 11.48
CA SER A 75 -6.45 -25.47 10.49
C SER A 75 -6.21 -24.91 9.09
N GLU A 76 -6.59 -23.66 8.87
CA GLU A 76 -6.45 -22.97 7.58
C GLU A 76 -5.85 -21.55 7.76
N PRO A 77 -5.07 -21.07 6.77
CA PRO A 77 -4.59 -21.75 5.56
C PRO A 77 -3.63 -22.91 5.91
N ALA A 78 -3.57 -23.95 5.08
CA ALA A 78 -2.72 -25.12 5.30
C ALA A 78 -1.23 -24.72 5.44
N ILE A 79 -0.48 -25.49 6.24
CA ILE A 79 0.98 -25.31 6.36
C ILE A 79 1.63 -25.45 4.98
N GLY A 80 2.56 -24.56 4.64
CA GLY A 80 3.21 -24.46 3.33
C GLY A 80 2.49 -23.55 2.34
N THR A 81 1.23 -23.17 2.60
CA THR A 81 0.49 -22.21 1.73
C THR A 81 1.20 -20.87 1.68
N ARG A 82 1.35 -20.32 0.48
CA ARG A 82 1.77 -18.92 0.30
C ARG A 82 0.62 -17.99 0.59
N ILE A 83 0.89 -16.97 1.39
CA ILE A 83 -0.11 -16.00 1.80
C ILE A 83 0.44 -14.57 1.75
N VAL A 84 -0.49 -13.64 1.60
CA VAL A 84 -0.35 -12.24 1.95
C VAL A 84 -1.34 -11.93 3.07
N VAL A 85 -1.12 -10.86 3.84
CA VAL A 85 -1.88 -10.63 5.07
C VAL A 85 -2.35 -9.18 5.14
N SER A 86 -3.63 -9.00 5.47
CA SER A 86 -4.17 -7.69 5.83
C SER A 86 -3.51 -7.19 7.12
N GLY A 87 -2.84 -6.04 7.05
CA GLY A 87 -2.09 -5.51 8.20
C GLY A 87 -2.99 -5.03 9.34
N LEU A 88 -4.18 -4.52 9.03
CA LEU A 88 -5.11 -3.95 10.01
C LEU A 88 -5.92 -5.05 10.70
N ILE A 89 -5.79 -5.13 12.04
CA ILE A 89 -6.49 -6.09 12.91
C ILE A 89 -7.64 -5.38 13.60
N PRO A 90 -8.89 -5.53 13.12
CA PRO A 90 -10.06 -4.82 13.68
C PRO A 90 -10.52 -5.47 14.99
N CYS A 91 -11.20 -4.71 15.86
CA CYS A 91 -11.77 -5.24 17.10
C CYS A 91 -12.95 -6.19 16.90
N LYS A 92 -13.60 -6.20 15.73
CA LYS A 92 -14.78 -7.00 15.33
C LYS A 92 -16.07 -6.72 16.10
N THR A 93 -16.08 -5.85 17.10
CA THR A 93 -17.22 -5.61 17.99
C THR A 93 -17.82 -4.21 17.91
N CYS A 94 -17.05 -3.21 17.41
CA CYS A 94 -17.58 -1.85 17.26
C CYS A 94 -18.54 -1.74 16.05
N PHE A 95 -19.33 -0.67 16.02
CA PHE A 95 -20.30 -0.42 14.96
C PHE A 95 -19.69 -0.49 13.57
N GLU A 96 -18.54 0.16 13.36
CA GLU A 96 -17.85 0.18 12.06
C GLU A 96 -17.39 -1.23 11.62
N CYS A 97 -16.89 -2.05 12.56
CA CYS A 97 -16.52 -3.43 12.27
C CYS A 97 -17.71 -4.29 11.88
N ILE A 98 -18.84 -4.15 12.61
CA ILE A 98 -20.07 -4.89 12.32
C ILE A 98 -20.65 -4.47 10.97
N ALA A 99 -20.53 -3.18 10.61
CA ALA A 99 -20.95 -2.63 9.32
C ALA A 99 -19.99 -2.99 8.16
N GLY A 100 -18.90 -3.73 8.41
CA GLY A 100 -17.92 -4.11 7.39
C GLY A 100 -16.89 -3.02 7.06
N ALA A 101 -16.97 -1.85 7.68
CA ALA A 101 -16.02 -0.74 7.49
C ALA A 101 -14.84 -0.86 8.48
N THR A 102 -14.17 -2.03 8.47
CA THR A 102 -13.12 -2.38 9.44
C THR A 102 -11.94 -1.41 9.47
N ASN A 103 -11.66 -0.74 8.37
CA ASN A 103 -10.65 0.33 8.28
C ASN A 103 -11.01 1.59 9.10
N ARG A 104 -12.22 1.70 9.63
CA ARG A 104 -12.70 2.78 10.52
C ARG A 104 -12.77 2.35 11.98
N CYS A 105 -12.26 1.18 12.31
CA CYS A 105 -12.22 0.71 13.69
C CYS A 105 -11.33 1.62 14.53
N LEU A 106 -11.87 2.21 15.60
CA LEU A 106 -11.11 3.13 16.47
C LEU A 106 -10.11 2.45 17.40
N THR A 107 -10.23 1.13 17.57
CA THR A 107 -9.40 0.32 18.47
C THR A 107 -8.66 -0.80 17.72
N TYR A 108 -8.35 -0.57 16.44
CA TYR A 108 -7.55 -1.53 15.68
C TYR A 108 -6.11 -1.58 16.18
N SER A 109 -5.44 -2.67 15.90
CA SER A 109 -3.99 -2.75 15.90
C SER A 109 -3.49 -3.07 14.49
N GLU A 110 -2.21 -2.83 14.21
CA GLU A 110 -1.69 -2.97 12.85
C GLU A 110 -0.29 -3.59 12.85
N ILE A 111 -0.10 -4.58 11.98
CA ILE A 111 1.15 -5.30 11.78
C ILE A 111 2.17 -4.35 11.15
N GLY A 112 3.34 -4.21 11.76
CA GLY A 112 4.39 -3.28 11.32
C GLY A 112 4.26 -1.85 11.87
N PHE A 113 3.26 -1.59 12.76
CA PHE A 113 3.03 -0.28 13.40
C PHE A 113 2.79 -0.40 14.91
N THR A 114 1.71 -1.04 15.32
CA THR A 114 1.36 -1.28 16.73
C THR A 114 1.56 -2.73 17.15
N ARG A 115 1.83 -3.60 16.19
CA ARG A 115 2.23 -5.01 16.35
C ARG A 115 3.51 -5.26 15.56
N PRO A 116 4.34 -6.26 15.95
CA PRO A 116 5.53 -6.62 15.18
C PRO A 116 5.20 -6.89 13.71
N GLY A 117 6.02 -6.32 12.81
CA GLY A 117 5.93 -6.52 11.36
C GLY A 117 6.68 -7.74 10.87
N ALA A 118 6.69 -7.91 9.55
CA ALA A 118 7.20 -9.08 8.85
C ALA A 118 8.67 -8.97 8.38
N ALA A 119 9.37 -7.87 8.68
CA ALA A 119 10.81 -7.79 8.43
C ALA A 119 11.58 -8.60 9.52
N ALA A 120 11.28 -9.91 9.59
CA ALA A 120 11.78 -10.88 10.54
C ALA A 120 11.72 -12.29 9.95
N GLU A 121 12.45 -13.25 10.55
CA GLU A 121 12.42 -14.65 10.12
C GLU A 121 11.03 -15.30 10.31
N LEU A 122 10.28 -14.87 11.34
CA LEU A 122 8.95 -15.36 11.66
C LEU A 122 8.05 -14.21 12.12
N VAL A 123 6.76 -14.28 11.81
CA VAL A 123 5.72 -13.38 12.29
C VAL A 123 4.45 -14.14 12.66
N ALA A 124 3.83 -13.81 13.79
CA ALA A 124 2.53 -14.35 14.20
C ALA A 124 1.41 -13.39 13.78
N VAL A 125 0.41 -13.90 13.10
CA VAL A 125 -0.72 -13.10 12.60
C VAL A 125 -2.04 -13.82 12.80
N PRO A 126 -3.17 -13.11 12.98
CA PRO A 126 -4.49 -13.73 12.99
C PRO A 126 -4.79 -14.44 11.67
N ALA A 127 -5.14 -15.72 11.72
CA ALA A 127 -5.38 -16.55 10.53
C ALA A 127 -6.45 -15.95 9.59
N PHE A 128 -7.48 -15.29 10.13
CA PHE A 128 -8.57 -14.71 9.36
C PHE A 128 -8.17 -13.49 8.49
N LEU A 129 -6.95 -12.96 8.67
CA LEU A 129 -6.40 -11.88 7.84
C LEU A 129 -5.52 -12.40 6.70
N ALA A 130 -5.28 -13.71 6.65
CA ALA A 130 -4.46 -14.32 5.63
C ALA A 130 -5.26 -14.56 4.34
N HIS A 131 -4.66 -14.24 3.21
CA HIS A 131 -5.19 -14.47 1.88
C HIS A 131 -4.22 -15.36 1.10
N SER A 132 -4.72 -16.51 0.61
CA SER A 132 -3.90 -17.44 -0.17
C SER A 132 -3.56 -16.86 -1.54
N ILE A 133 -2.28 -16.94 -1.90
CA ILE A 133 -1.75 -16.56 -3.21
C ILE A 133 -1.40 -17.82 -4.00
N ALA A 134 -1.92 -17.91 -5.24
CA ALA A 134 -1.67 -19.02 -6.14
C ALA A 134 -0.17 -19.14 -6.47
N ASP A 135 0.31 -20.39 -6.66
CA ASP A 135 1.72 -20.65 -6.99
C ASP A 135 2.16 -20.08 -8.35
N SER A 136 1.21 -19.77 -9.24
CA SER A 136 1.45 -19.10 -10.51
C SER A 136 1.78 -17.61 -10.38
N VAL A 137 1.42 -16.97 -9.26
CA VAL A 137 1.71 -15.56 -9.00
C VAL A 137 3.16 -15.42 -8.58
N SER A 138 3.92 -14.53 -9.22
CA SER A 138 5.30 -14.25 -8.84
C SER A 138 5.38 -13.61 -7.44
N MET A 139 6.48 -13.82 -6.71
CA MET A 139 6.72 -13.16 -5.43
C MET A 139 6.75 -11.64 -5.57
N ASP A 140 7.24 -11.15 -6.71
CA ASP A 140 7.29 -9.72 -7.03
C ASP A 140 5.90 -9.10 -7.17
N THR A 141 4.94 -9.83 -7.71
CA THR A 141 3.53 -9.40 -7.72
C THR A 141 2.91 -9.55 -6.35
N ALA A 142 3.12 -10.69 -5.67
CA ALA A 142 2.49 -10.98 -4.39
C ALA A 142 2.87 -9.98 -3.28
N VAL A 143 4.12 -9.51 -3.21
CA VAL A 143 4.56 -8.52 -2.21
C VAL A 143 3.84 -7.17 -2.34
N LEU A 144 3.23 -6.92 -3.50
CA LEU A 144 2.45 -5.70 -3.79
C LEU A 144 0.95 -5.84 -3.45
N ALA A 145 0.54 -6.94 -2.81
CA ALA A 145 -0.88 -7.16 -2.49
C ALA A 145 -1.42 -6.10 -1.51
N GLU A 146 -0.63 -5.71 -0.49
CA GLU A 146 -1.04 -4.68 0.46
C GLU A 146 -1.28 -3.33 -0.23
N PRO A 147 -0.31 -2.71 -0.93
CA PRO A 147 -0.55 -1.43 -1.61
C PRO A 147 -1.61 -1.53 -2.71
N THR A 148 -1.81 -2.71 -3.31
CA THR A 148 -2.91 -2.95 -4.25
C THR A 148 -4.26 -2.93 -3.54
N ALA A 149 -4.38 -3.52 -2.35
CA ALA A 149 -5.60 -3.47 -1.55
C ALA A 149 -5.95 -2.03 -1.11
N VAL A 150 -4.95 -1.19 -0.80
CA VAL A 150 -5.14 0.25 -0.52
C VAL A 150 -5.75 0.97 -1.72
N VAL A 151 -5.21 0.75 -2.93
CA VAL A 151 -5.76 1.33 -4.16
C VAL A 151 -7.14 0.77 -4.47
N ALA A 152 -7.36 -0.54 -4.30
CA ALA A 152 -8.66 -1.16 -4.48
C ALA A 152 -9.72 -0.57 -3.53
N GLN A 153 -9.37 -0.33 -2.26
CA GLN A 153 -10.24 0.36 -1.30
C GLN A 153 -10.63 1.76 -1.78
N ALA A 154 -9.69 2.51 -2.32
CA ALA A 154 -9.95 3.83 -2.85
C ALA A 154 -10.94 3.78 -4.04
N PHE A 155 -10.76 2.83 -4.96
CA PHE A 155 -11.68 2.64 -6.10
C PHE A 155 -13.02 2.00 -5.72
N LEU A 156 -13.11 1.24 -4.63
CA LEU A 156 -14.41 0.82 -4.08
C LEU A 156 -15.19 2.01 -3.53
N LYS A 157 -14.51 3.00 -2.96
CA LYS A 157 -15.12 4.20 -2.41
C LYS A 157 -15.54 5.21 -3.48
N ALA A 158 -14.72 5.36 -4.52
CA ALA A 158 -14.95 6.27 -5.65
C ALA A 158 -14.58 5.55 -6.98
N PRO A 159 -15.44 4.65 -7.47
CA PRO A 159 -15.12 3.83 -8.63
C PRO A 159 -15.00 4.69 -9.90
N PRO A 160 -13.93 4.48 -10.70
CA PRO A 160 -13.82 5.08 -12.01
C PRO A 160 -15.03 4.67 -12.88
N LYS A 161 -15.62 5.63 -13.59
CA LYS A 161 -16.69 5.34 -14.56
C LYS A 161 -16.08 4.85 -15.86
N ALA A 162 -16.77 3.92 -16.57
CA ALA A 162 -16.37 3.54 -17.91
C ALA A 162 -16.33 4.76 -18.83
N GLY A 163 -15.29 4.89 -19.65
CA GLY A 163 -15.06 6.05 -20.51
C GLY A 163 -14.48 7.29 -19.78
N ALA A 164 -14.28 7.26 -18.46
CA ALA A 164 -13.73 8.38 -17.73
C ALA A 164 -12.29 8.69 -18.19
N LYS A 165 -11.93 9.98 -18.23
CA LYS A 165 -10.56 10.45 -18.34
C LYS A 165 -9.99 10.64 -16.95
N ILE A 166 -8.92 9.93 -16.63
CA ILE A 166 -8.35 9.83 -15.28
C ILE A 166 -6.98 10.49 -15.25
N LEU A 167 -6.72 11.30 -14.21
CA LEU A 167 -5.39 11.78 -13.86
C LEU A 167 -4.92 11.09 -12.59
N ILE A 168 -3.75 10.46 -12.65
CA ILE A 168 -3.03 9.98 -11.48
C ILE A 168 -1.93 10.98 -11.14
N ILE A 169 -1.90 11.48 -9.92
CA ILE A 169 -0.85 12.36 -9.41
C ILE A 169 0.07 11.56 -8.51
N GLY A 170 1.34 11.46 -8.91
CA GLY A 170 2.35 10.65 -8.24
C GLY A 170 2.77 9.44 -9.10
N ASP A 171 4.07 9.31 -9.29
CA ASP A 171 4.74 8.28 -10.09
C ASP A 171 5.45 7.22 -9.22
N GLY A 172 5.10 7.15 -7.93
CA GLY A 172 5.52 6.11 -7.00
C GLY A 172 4.66 4.84 -7.10
N THR A 173 4.93 3.86 -6.23
CA THR A 173 4.27 2.55 -6.23
C THR A 173 2.74 2.65 -6.22
N ILE A 174 2.15 3.47 -5.34
CA ILE A 174 0.68 3.64 -5.25
C ILE A 174 0.11 4.22 -6.54
N GLY A 175 0.74 5.25 -7.11
CA GLY A 175 0.28 5.85 -8.37
C GLY A 175 0.38 4.90 -9.56
N LEU A 176 1.45 4.11 -9.65
CA LEU A 176 1.63 3.10 -10.70
C LEU A 176 0.60 1.96 -10.57
N ILE A 177 0.32 1.49 -9.36
CA ILE A 177 -0.75 0.52 -9.10
C ILE A 177 -2.11 1.13 -9.43
N ALA A 178 -2.36 2.39 -9.07
CA ALA A 178 -3.62 3.07 -9.38
C ALA A 178 -3.84 3.20 -10.89
N ALA A 179 -2.79 3.51 -11.66
CA ALA A 179 -2.87 3.56 -13.11
C ALA A 179 -3.20 2.18 -13.70
N ASN A 180 -2.53 1.13 -13.24
CA ASN A 180 -2.78 -0.24 -13.69
C ASN A 180 -4.20 -0.69 -13.35
N LEU A 181 -4.62 -0.53 -12.09
CA LEU A 181 -5.95 -0.96 -11.63
C LEU A 181 -7.08 -0.13 -12.29
N ALA A 182 -6.84 1.15 -12.61
CA ALA A 182 -7.80 1.98 -13.33
C ALA A 182 -8.20 1.39 -14.69
N ARG A 183 -7.30 0.65 -15.36
CA ARG A 183 -7.58 0.00 -16.65
C ARG A 183 -8.69 -1.04 -16.58
N THR A 184 -8.90 -1.68 -15.44
CA THR A 184 -10.00 -2.65 -15.25
C THR A 184 -11.39 -2.01 -15.32
N PHE A 185 -11.48 -0.66 -15.28
CA PHE A 185 -12.72 0.10 -15.37
C PHE A 185 -12.99 0.67 -16.78
N SER A 186 -12.22 0.30 -17.79
CA SER A 186 -12.35 0.77 -19.18
C SER A 186 -12.37 2.30 -19.32
N PRO A 187 -11.36 3.03 -18.80
CA PRO A 187 -11.27 4.48 -18.96
C PRO A 187 -10.99 4.87 -20.41
N SER A 188 -11.36 6.09 -20.82
CA SER A 188 -10.99 6.63 -22.13
C SER A 188 -9.50 7.00 -22.20
N ALA A 189 -8.94 7.46 -21.09
CA ALA A 189 -7.50 7.74 -20.96
C ALA A 189 -7.07 7.71 -19.48
N VAL A 190 -5.84 7.27 -19.25
CA VAL A 190 -5.14 7.37 -17.96
C VAL A 190 -3.89 8.22 -18.17
N HIS A 191 -3.88 9.41 -17.62
CA HIS A 191 -2.73 10.31 -17.60
C HIS A 191 -2.05 10.25 -16.24
N MET A 192 -0.74 10.51 -16.21
CA MET A 192 0.02 10.56 -14.96
C MET A 192 0.84 11.86 -14.88
N LEU A 193 0.72 12.54 -13.74
CA LEU A 193 1.55 13.66 -13.37
C LEU A 193 2.60 13.19 -12.36
N GLY A 194 3.81 12.95 -12.83
CA GLY A 194 4.95 12.51 -12.04
C GLY A 194 5.94 13.63 -11.73
N GLN A 195 7.11 13.25 -11.23
CA GLN A 195 8.19 14.20 -10.91
C GLN A 195 9.43 14.03 -11.81
N LYS A 196 9.70 12.81 -12.29
CA LYS A 196 10.95 12.49 -12.98
C LYS A 196 10.68 11.82 -14.32
N GLU A 197 11.20 12.38 -15.41
CA GLU A 197 11.09 11.77 -16.75
C GLU A 197 11.55 10.31 -16.81
N GLY A 198 12.53 9.92 -15.99
CA GLY A 198 12.99 8.53 -15.91
C GLY A 198 11.92 7.51 -15.46
N GLN A 199 10.77 7.96 -14.93
CA GLN A 199 9.63 7.09 -14.57
C GLN A 199 8.72 6.75 -15.76
N LYS A 200 8.86 7.43 -16.89
CA LYS A 200 7.96 7.34 -18.05
C LYS A 200 7.76 5.91 -18.56
N GLU A 201 8.84 5.15 -18.69
CA GLU A 201 8.75 3.75 -19.17
C GLU A 201 8.04 2.84 -18.17
N LEU A 202 8.23 3.06 -16.86
CA LEU A 202 7.54 2.33 -15.82
C LEU A 202 6.04 2.69 -15.80
N ALA A 203 5.72 3.98 -15.94
CA ALA A 203 4.34 4.45 -16.06
C ALA A 203 3.64 3.89 -17.30
N LYS A 204 4.34 3.80 -18.45
CA LYS A 204 3.81 3.18 -19.66
C LYS A 204 3.46 1.70 -19.44
N LYS A 205 4.33 0.93 -18.75
CA LYS A 205 4.03 -0.46 -18.37
C LYS A 205 2.82 -0.55 -17.45
N ALA A 206 2.60 0.44 -16.59
CA ALA A 206 1.43 0.55 -15.74
C ALA A 206 0.15 0.96 -16.49
N GLY A 207 0.21 1.13 -17.80
CA GLY A 207 -0.94 1.47 -18.62
C GLY A 207 -1.23 2.97 -18.71
N VAL A 208 -0.28 3.84 -18.42
CA VAL A 208 -0.40 5.29 -18.59
C VAL A 208 -0.29 5.66 -20.06
N ASP A 209 -1.27 6.40 -20.59
CA ASP A 209 -1.28 6.89 -21.99
C ASP A 209 -0.39 8.12 -22.17
N LEU A 210 -0.39 9.02 -21.17
CA LEU A 210 0.40 10.25 -21.19
C LEU A 210 1.06 10.47 -19.82
N PHE A 211 2.37 10.43 -19.79
CA PHE A 211 3.19 10.81 -18.63
C PHE A 211 3.65 12.26 -18.77
N MET A 212 3.49 13.04 -17.71
CA MET A 212 3.83 14.47 -17.66
C MET A 212 4.60 14.78 -16.38
N THR A 213 5.49 15.75 -16.43
CA THR A 213 6.16 16.32 -15.25
C THR A 213 5.56 17.67 -14.85
N GLU A 214 4.83 18.30 -15.78
CA GLU A 214 4.10 19.55 -15.56
C GLU A 214 2.60 19.35 -15.80
N PRO A 215 1.72 20.07 -15.07
CA PRO A 215 0.28 19.99 -15.25
C PRO A 215 -0.15 20.38 -16.67
N SER A 216 -1.03 19.60 -17.30
CA SER A 216 -1.67 19.95 -18.58
C SER A 216 -2.86 20.91 -18.39
N GLN A 217 -3.44 21.37 -19.50
CA GLN A 217 -4.70 22.13 -19.52
C GLN A 217 -5.92 21.20 -19.61
N ASP A 218 -5.72 19.90 -19.62
CA ASP A 218 -6.78 18.89 -19.71
C ASP A 218 -7.72 18.93 -18.50
N ARG A 219 -8.95 18.44 -18.74
CA ARG A 219 -9.94 18.23 -17.69
C ARG A 219 -10.16 16.73 -17.48
N TYR A 220 -10.45 16.34 -16.25
CA TYR A 220 -10.53 14.95 -15.81
C TYR A 220 -11.84 14.68 -15.06
N ASP A 221 -12.41 13.50 -15.28
CA ASP A 221 -13.57 13.01 -14.54
C ASP A 221 -13.19 12.54 -13.14
N LEU A 222 -11.99 11.96 -13.03
CA LEU A 222 -11.39 11.49 -11.77
C LEU A 222 -9.94 11.94 -11.68
N ILE A 223 -9.58 12.52 -10.55
CA ILE A 223 -8.18 12.75 -10.16
C ILE A 223 -7.88 11.90 -8.95
N VAL A 224 -6.84 11.04 -9.06
CA VAL A 224 -6.32 10.22 -7.96
C VAL A 224 -5.03 10.86 -7.47
N GLU A 225 -5.02 11.37 -6.25
CA GLU A 225 -3.84 11.93 -5.62
C GLU A 225 -3.14 10.84 -4.80
N ALA A 226 -1.95 10.44 -5.24
CA ALA A 226 -1.13 9.37 -4.68
C ALA A 226 0.30 9.82 -4.33
N ALA A 227 0.58 11.12 -4.39
CA ALA A 227 1.90 11.69 -4.09
C ALA A 227 2.03 12.23 -2.66
N GLY A 228 0.88 12.49 -1.99
CA GLY A 228 0.86 13.17 -0.71
C GLY A 228 1.35 14.63 -0.80
N SER A 229 1.00 15.33 -1.88
CA SER A 229 1.45 16.70 -2.11
C SER A 229 0.34 17.71 -1.93
N ALA A 230 0.43 18.53 -0.87
CA ALA A 230 -0.52 19.60 -0.58
C ALA A 230 -0.64 20.58 -1.77
N GLU A 231 0.48 20.94 -2.41
CA GLU A 231 0.52 21.83 -3.57
C GLU A 231 -0.22 21.23 -4.76
N ARG A 232 -0.01 19.92 -5.03
CA ARG A 232 -0.67 19.22 -6.14
C ARG A 232 -2.17 19.09 -5.91
N ILE A 233 -2.60 18.79 -4.68
CA ILE A 233 -4.03 18.76 -4.32
C ILE A 233 -4.67 20.12 -4.61
N THR A 234 -4.07 21.21 -4.11
CA THR A 234 -4.58 22.57 -4.34
C THR A 234 -4.62 22.94 -5.83
N GLY A 235 -3.53 22.62 -6.56
CA GLY A 235 -3.37 23.00 -7.97
C GLY A 235 -4.29 22.25 -8.92
N THR A 236 -4.64 21.01 -8.63
CA THR A 236 -5.34 20.13 -9.59
C THR A 236 -6.85 20.13 -9.47
N ILE A 237 -7.43 20.61 -8.36
CA ILE A 237 -8.90 20.61 -8.18
C ILE A 237 -9.63 21.36 -9.32
N LYS A 238 -9.02 22.42 -9.86
CA LYS A 238 -9.52 23.18 -11.01
C LYS A 238 -9.48 22.41 -12.35
N GLN A 239 -8.75 21.30 -12.40
CA GLN A 239 -8.69 20.43 -13.58
C GLN A 239 -9.80 19.37 -13.60
N LEU A 240 -10.63 19.29 -12.57
CA LEU A 240 -11.83 18.46 -12.61
C LEU A 240 -12.90 19.05 -13.55
N VAL A 241 -13.59 18.18 -14.26
CA VAL A 241 -14.84 18.53 -14.95
C VAL A 241 -15.93 18.82 -13.91
N ARG A 242 -17.04 19.43 -14.29
CA ARG A 242 -18.22 19.53 -13.39
C ARG A 242 -18.74 18.13 -13.08
N GLY A 243 -19.05 17.87 -11.81
CA GLY A 243 -19.41 16.54 -11.30
C GLY A 243 -18.22 15.59 -11.17
N GLY A 244 -16.98 16.07 -11.34
CA GLY A 244 -15.76 15.28 -11.21
C GLY A 244 -15.40 14.93 -9.77
N THR A 245 -14.51 13.99 -9.61
CA THR A 245 -14.10 13.44 -8.31
C THR A 245 -12.60 13.63 -8.05
N LEU A 246 -12.24 14.12 -6.87
CA LEU A 246 -10.89 14.07 -6.30
C LEU A 246 -10.83 12.94 -5.27
N LEU A 247 -9.99 11.94 -5.53
CA LEU A 247 -9.75 10.81 -4.64
C LEU A 247 -8.33 10.92 -4.07
N ILE A 248 -8.23 11.09 -2.75
CA ILE A 248 -6.97 11.32 -2.05
C ILE A 248 -6.56 10.01 -1.35
N ILE A 249 -5.43 9.46 -1.74
CA ILE A 249 -4.77 8.30 -1.14
C ILE A 249 -3.45 8.73 -0.48
N GLY A 250 -2.77 9.71 -1.10
CA GLY A 250 -1.50 10.23 -0.62
C GLY A 250 -1.64 10.95 0.72
N TYR A 251 -0.64 10.76 1.59
CA TYR A 251 -0.57 11.40 2.90
C TYR A 251 0.45 12.55 2.88
N PRO A 252 0.03 13.81 3.02
CA PRO A 252 0.94 14.96 2.91
C PRO A 252 1.83 15.17 4.14
N GLY A 253 1.58 14.42 5.22
CA GLY A 253 2.28 14.54 6.50
C GLY A 253 1.35 14.94 7.64
N PHE A 254 1.74 14.61 8.88
CA PHE A 254 0.95 14.92 10.07
C PHE A 254 0.84 16.44 10.27
N GLY A 255 -0.39 16.94 10.44
CA GLY A 255 -0.67 18.35 10.67
C GLY A 255 -0.52 19.28 9.47
N VAL A 256 -0.24 18.76 8.27
CA VAL A 256 -0.13 19.58 7.05
C VAL A 256 -1.51 20.04 6.60
N MET A 257 -1.67 21.38 6.45
CA MET A 257 -2.89 21.97 5.93
C MET A 257 -2.84 22.10 4.40
N VAL A 258 -3.95 21.76 3.75
CA VAL A 258 -4.14 21.91 2.30
C VAL A 258 -5.21 22.97 2.05
N PRO A 259 -4.87 24.15 1.51
CA PRO A 259 -5.85 25.19 1.19
C PRO A 259 -6.65 24.81 -0.05
N LEU A 260 -7.97 24.80 0.04
CA LEU A 260 -8.87 24.56 -1.08
C LEU A 260 -9.80 25.75 -1.28
N MET A 261 -9.98 26.15 -2.54
CA MET A 261 -11.00 27.15 -2.91
C MET A 261 -12.36 26.44 -2.95
N ILE A 262 -13.17 26.66 -1.93
CA ILE A 262 -14.47 25.98 -1.77
C ILE A 262 -15.44 26.34 -2.89
N ASP A 263 -15.36 27.55 -3.45
CA ASP A 263 -16.16 27.90 -4.64
C ASP A 263 -15.96 26.93 -5.80
N ASN A 264 -14.74 26.42 -6.02
CA ASN A 264 -14.50 25.40 -7.04
C ASN A 264 -15.25 24.11 -6.76
N VAL A 265 -15.33 23.72 -5.47
CA VAL A 265 -16.05 22.51 -5.04
C VAL A 265 -17.55 22.69 -5.25
N VAL A 266 -18.11 23.79 -4.77
CA VAL A 266 -19.56 24.06 -4.84
C VAL A 266 -20.01 24.31 -6.28
N ASN A 267 -19.36 25.23 -7.00
CA ASN A 267 -19.72 25.60 -8.37
C ASN A 267 -19.42 24.48 -9.39
N GLY A 268 -18.42 23.63 -9.06
CA GLY A 268 -18.07 22.46 -9.87
C GLY A 268 -18.93 21.24 -9.59
N ASP A 269 -19.77 21.25 -8.53
CA ASP A 269 -20.47 20.05 -8.02
C ASP A 269 -19.52 18.88 -7.83
N LEU A 270 -18.34 19.16 -7.19
CA LEU A 270 -17.26 18.19 -7.08
C LEU A 270 -17.43 17.30 -5.85
N SER A 271 -16.97 16.05 -5.99
CA SER A 271 -16.82 15.12 -4.88
C SER A 271 -15.36 15.02 -4.43
N ILE A 272 -15.11 15.04 -3.12
CA ILE A 272 -13.77 14.83 -2.55
C ILE A 272 -13.84 13.65 -1.59
N PHE A 273 -13.01 12.63 -1.84
CA PHE A 273 -12.93 11.43 -1.01
C PHE A 273 -11.50 11.21 -0.52
N GLY A 274 -11.34 10.95 0.80
CA GLY A 274 -10.13 10.37 1.34
C GLY A 274 -10.27 8.85 1.45
N ALA A 275 -9.23 8.09 1.17
CA ALA A 275 -9.19 6.64 1.39
C ALA A 275 -8.11 6.32 2.41
N PHE A 276 -8.47 5.53 3.43
CA PHE A 276 -7.56 5.08 4.48
C PHE A 276 -7.57 3.56 4.55
N ALA A 277 -6.38 2.96 4.57
CA ALA A 277 -6.15 1.52 4.71
C ALA A 277 -6.99 0.68 3.73
N SER A 278 -7.40 -0.51 4.12
CA SER A 278 -8.18 -1.41 3.27
C SER A 278 -9.12 -2.29 4.09
N THR A 279 -10.19 -2.75 3.46
CA THR A 279 -11.19 -3.68 4.01
C THR A 279 -11.10 -5.05 3.34
N ALA A 280 -11.77 -6.06 3.89
CA ALA A 280 -11.80 -7.40 3.30
C ALA A 280 -12.20 -7.40 1.80
N PRO A 281 -13.25 -6.69 1.34
CA PRO A 281 -13.56 -6.62 -0.10
C PRO A 281 -12.45 -6.06 -0.97
N ALA A 282 -11.65 -5.10 -0.45
CA ALA A 282 -10.51 -4.56 -1.18
C ALA A 282 -9.38 -5.59 -1.32
N TRP A 283 -9.11 -6.36 -0.26
CA TRP A 283 -8.15 -7.46 -0.28
C TRP A 283 -8.60 -8.59 -1.22
N GLU A 284 -9.88 -9.00 -1.14
CA GLU A 284 -10.46 -10.00 -2.04
C GLU A 284 -10.30 -9.59 -3.50
N LYS A 285 -10.58 -8.31 -3.82
CA LYS A 285 -10.41 -7.79 -5.19
C LYS A 285 -8.96 -7.83 -5.63
N ALA A 286 -8.01 -7.36 -4.82
CA ALA A 286 -6.59 -7.34 -5.14
C ALA A 286 -6.06 -8.77 -5.37
N VAL A 287 -6.30 -9.67 -4.42
CA VAL A 287 -5.83 -11.06 -4.48
C VAL A 287 -6.48 -11.84 -5.63
N SER A 288 -7.78 -11.63 -5.88
CA SER A 288 -8.48 -12.26 -7.01
C SER A 288 -7.86 -11.87 -8.35
N LEU A 289 -7.57 -10.60 -8.57
CA LEU A 289 -6.94 -10.11 -9.81
C LEU A 289 -5.51 -10.65 -9.99
N MET A 290 -4.76 -10.81 -8.91
CA MET A 290 -3.43 -11.43 -8.96
C MET A 290 -3.54 -12.94 -9.26
N ASN A 291 -4.42 -13.65 -8.56
CA ASN A 291 -4.58 -15.09 -8.72
C ASN A 291 -5.15 -15.48 -10.10
N SER A 292 -5.99 -14.64 -10.71
CA SER A 292 -6.48 -14.84 -12.08
C SER A 292 -5.44 -14.53 -13.17
N GLY A 293 -4.34 -13.86 -12.81
CA GLY A 293 -3.35 -13.36 -13.77
C GLY A 293 -3.75 -12.09 -14.52
N GLU A 294 -4.90 -11.49 -14.17
CA GLU A 294 -5.33 -10.20 -14.73
C GLU A 294 -4.46 -9.03 -14.25
N LEU A 295 -3.79 -9.18 -13.10
CA LEU A 295 -2.92 -8.17 -12.52
C LEU A 295 -1.53 -8.75 -12.26
N ASP A 296 -0.59 -8.49 -13.16
CA ASP A 296 0.84 -8.74 -12.96
C ASP A 296 1.55 -7.40 -12.69
N LEU A 297 2.08 -7.27 -11.48
CA LEU A 297 2.81 -6.10 -11.00
C LEU A 297 4.30 -6.36 -10.83
N SER A 298 4.80 -7.51 -11.28
CA SER A 298 6.20 -7.93 -11.08
C SER A 298 7.22 -6.90 -11.55
N TYR A 299 6.91 -6.17 -12.63
CA TYR A 299 7.74 -5.10 -13.19
C TYR A 299 7.90 -3.87 -12.27
N LEU A 300 7.06 -3.74 -11.24
CA LEU A 300 7.16 -2.65 -10.26
C LEU A 300 8.21 -2.91 -9.18
N VAL A 301 8.66 -4.16 -8.97
CA VAL A 301 9.77 -4.46 -8.07
C VAL A 301 11.08 -4.16 -8.81
N THR A 302 11.64 -3.00 -8.55
CA THR A 302 12.84 -2.50 -9.26
C THR A 302 14.13 -2.71 -8.49
N HIS A 303 14.05 -2.88 -7.16
CA HIS A 303 15.21 -3.05 -6.30
C HIS A 303 14.95 -4.18 -5.31
N LYS A 304 15.91 -5.11 -5.19
CA LYS A 304 15.86 -6.23 -4.27
C LYS A 304 17.16 -6.28 -3.48
N PHE A 305 17.07 -6.39 -2.18
CA PHE A 305 18.20 -6.49 -1.28
C PHE A 305 18.02 -7.70 -0.37
N ASN A 306 19.11 -8.38 -0.04
CA ASN A 306 19.10 -9.38 1.01
C ASN A 306 18.81 -8.72 2.37
N PHE A 307 18.26 -9.46 3.31
CA PHE A 307 17.89 -8.95 4.62
C PHE A 307 19.02 -8.22 5.32
N ASP A 308 20.23 -8.76 5.29
CA ASP A 308 21.41 -8.14 5.92
C ASP A 308 21.81 -6.81 5.28
N ASN A 309 21.34 -6.50 4.06
CA ASN A 309 21.61 -5.25 3.33
C ASN A 309 20.47 -4.24 3.48
N TYR A 310 19.78 -4.25 4.61
CA TYR A 310 18.63 -3.38 4.86
C TYR A 310 18.97 -1.87 4.79
N GLU A 311 20.19 -1.46 5.11
CA GLU A 311 20.64 -0.08 5.02
C GLU A 311 20.63 0.42 3.58
N ASP A 312 21.17 -0.38 2.64
CA ASP A 312 21.15 -0.08 1.21
C ASP A 312 19.72 -0.04 0.67
N ALA A 313 18.83 -0.89 1.19
CA ALA A 313 17.42 -0.89 0.82
C ALA A 313 16.69 0.38 1.28
N ILE A 314 16.96 0.85 2.49
CA ILE A 314 16.43 2.11 3.02
C ILE A 314 16.96 3.30 2.20
N GLU A 315 18.26 3.33 1.91
CA GLU A 315 18.86 4.36 1.06
C GLU A 315 18.26 4.36 -0.35
N ALA A 316 18.08 3.19 -0.96
CA ALA A 316 17.43 3.07 -2.27
C ALA A 316 15.98 3.57 -2.26
N LEU A 317 15.22 3.33 -1.18
CA LEU A 317 13.88 3.84 -1.02
C LEU A 317 13.84 5.36 -0.98
N GLU A 318 14.83 6.03 -0.37
CA GLU A 318 14.89 7.48 -0.27
C GLU A 318 15.46 8.14 -1.52
N SER A 319 16.53 7.60 -2.10
CA SER A 319 17.41 8.32 -3.01
C SER A 319 17.69 7.64 -4.36
N ALA A 320 17.29 6.37 -4.58
CA ALA A 320 17.57 5.70 -5.85
C ALA A 320 17.06 6.51 -7.05
N PRO A 321 17.83 6.55 -8.15
CA PRO A 321 17.41 7.22 -9.37
C PRO A 321 16.18 6.54 -10.00
N ALA A 322 15.45 7.27 -10.84
CA ALA A 322 14.39 6.69 -11.65
C ALA A 322 14.97 5.79 -12.79
N PRO A 323 14.30 4.68 -13.17
CA PRO A 323 12.98 4.27 -12.68
C PRO A 323 13.04 3.61 -11.30
N ARG A 324 12.14 4.02 -10.41
CA ARG A 324 12.00 3.45 -9.08
C ARG A 324 10.54 3.09 -8.79
N GLY A 325 10.27 1.81 -8.66
CA GLY A 325 9.01 1.25 -8.17
C GLY A 325 9.11 0.83 -6.71
N LYS A 326 8.89 -0.45 -6.43
CA LYS A 326 9.01 -1.04 -5.08
C LYS A 326 10.44 -1.47 -4.81
N VAL A 327 10.89 -1.18 -3.59
CA VAL A 327 12.09 -1.74 -2.98
C VAL A 327 11.67 -2.91 -2.08
N VAL A 328 12.38 -4.02 -2.13
CA VAL A 328 12.03 -5.28 -1.44
C VAL A 328 13.24 -5.82 -0.68
N LEU A 329 13.01 -6.23 0.56
CA LEU A 329 13.91 -7.08 1.34
C LEU A 329 13.57 -8.55 1.12
N VAL A 330 14.55 -9.36 0.81
CA VAL A 330 14.45 -10.82 0.71
C VAL A 330 14.84 -11.40 2.06
N ILE A 331 13.86 -11.94 2.80
CA ILE A 331 14.06 -12.45 4.16
C ILE A 331 14.40 -13.94 4.12
N GLY A 332 13.59 -14.74 3.43
CA GLY A 332 13.73 -16.18 3.32
C GLY A 332 14.02 -16.65 1.91
N ASN A 333 14.38 -17.92 1.76
CA ASN A 333 14.49 -18.59 0.46
C ASN A 333 13.08 -19.02 -0.02
N ASN A 334 12.85 -18.94 -1.35
CA ASN A 334 11.63 -19.41 -2.02
C ASN A 334 11.37 -20.89 -1.77
#